data_c635e77270208c8104ac25e3ba347b68
#
_entry.id   c635e77270208c8104ac25e3ba347b68
#
_cell.length_a   1.000
_cell.length_b   1.000
_cell.length_c   1.000
_cell.angle_alpha   90.00
_cell.angle_beta   90.00
_cell.angle_gamma   90.00
#
_symmetry.space_group_name_H-M   'P 1'
#
loop_
_entity.id
_entity.type
_entity.pdbx_description
1 polymer ?
#
loop_
_entity_poly.entity_id
_entity_poly.type
_entity_poly.pdbx_seq_one_letter_code
_entity_poly.pdbx_strand_id
1 'polypeptide(L)'
;VPSTPDLHARLRRLLGAVLLPALLLAPLAAQAAEWPAAELFKLLAQQKSGRASYIEKKYIGILDKPVESSGTLAFTAPDKLEKRTLKPRPELLRLEGDKLYIEQAGKAPLNLNLSSYPEVAAFVDSIRATLAGDRKALENSYQLNLLGSADKWQLILLPKYTSMSAILTRIAISGRQGEVQRIEFALADGDHSEMLISKVGP
;
A
#
# COMPACT_ATOMS: atom_id res chain seq x y z
N VAL A 1 -73.31 36.52 -47.15
CA VAL A 1 -71.86 36.65 -46.99
C VAL A 1 -71.49 35.51 -45.97
N PRO A 2 -70.76 34.45 -46.39
CA PRO A 2 -70.39 33.41 -45.46
C PRO A 2 -69.16 33.80 -44.65
N SER A 3 -69.26 33.63 -43.33
CA SER A 3 -68.21 33.82 -42.33
C SER A 3 -67.06 32.79 -42.45
N THR A 4 -65.84 33.25 -42.50
CA THR A 4 -64.63 32.43 -42.54
C THR A 4 -64.43 31.70 -41.19
N PRO A 5 -64.15 30.45 -41.21
CA PRO A 5 -63.86 29.71 -39.92
C PRO A 5 -62.48 30.01 -39.46
N ASP A 6 -62.38 30.24 -38.13
CA ASP A 6 -61.27 30.56 -37.31
C ASP A 6 -60.02 29.68 -37.54
N LEU A 7 -59.07 30.18 -38.26
CA LEU A 7 -57.77 29.57 -38.50
C LEU A 7 -56.94 29.49 -37.19
N HIS A 8 -57.23 30.37 -36.23
CA HIS A 8 -56.51 30.42 -34.92
C HIS A 8 -56.94 29.30 -33.95
N ALA A 9 -58.16 28.79 -34.10
CA ALA A 9 -58.64 27.69 -33.27
C ALA A 9 -58.03 26.32 -33.67
N ARG A 10 -57.62 26.14 -34.92
CA ARG A 10 -56.97 24.92 -35.42
C ARG A 10 -55.48 24.89 -35.11
N LEU A 11 -54.82 26.02 -34.99
CA LEU A 11 -53.37 26.10 -34.64
C LEU A 11 -53.12 25.81 -33.16
N ARG A 12 -54.07 26.12 -32.27
CA ARG A 12 -53.93 25.87 -30.84
C ARG A 12 -54.11 24.38 -30.47
N ARG A 13 -54.72 23.54 -31.32
CA ARG A 13 -54.90 22.09 -31.05
C ARG A 13 -53.72 21.22 -31.50
N LEU A 14 -52.78 21.79 -32.31
CA LEU A 14 -51.62 21.05 -32.79
C LEU A 14 -50.30 21.30 -31.92
N LEU A 15 -50.37 22.20 -30.96
CA LEU A 15 -49.26 22.51 -30.06
C LEU A 15 -49.35 21.80 -28.70
N GLY A 16 -50.33 20.89 -28.51
CA GLY A 16 -50.64 20.29 -27.21
C GLY A 16 -50.22 18.84 -27.03
N ALA A 17 -49.42 18.23 -27.91
CA ALA A 17 -49.19 16.79 -27.81
C ALA A 17 -47.78 16.36 -28.27
N VAL A 18 -46.69 17.00 -27.77
CA VAL A 18 -45.35 16.37 -27.77
C VAL A 18 -44.64 16.78 -26.47
N LEU A 19 -45.19 16.38 -25.35
CA LEU A 19 -44.43 16.20 -24.12
C LEU A 19 -43.82 14.82 -24.19
N LEU A 20 -42.69 14.70 -24.89
CA LEU A 20 -41.80 13.57 -24.80
C LEU A 20 -41.31 13.51 -23.34
N PRO A 21 -41.50 12.43 -22.59
CA PRO A 21 -40.82 12.28 -21.32
C PRO A 21 -39.34 12.15 -21.65
N ALA A 22 -38.56 13.24 -21.43
CA ALA A 22 -37.13 13.19 -21.32
C ALA A 22 -36.84 12.23 -20.12
N LEU A 23 -36.72 10.96 -20.44
CA LEU A 23 -36.25 9.93 -19.51
C LEU A 23 -34.84 10.38 -19.08
N LEU A 24 -34.76 10.96 -17.91
CA LEU A 24 -33.52 11.32 -17.22
C LEU A 24 -32.72 10.00 -17.07
N LEU A 25 -31.90 9.69 -18.07
CA LEU A 25 -30.74 8.82 -17.95
C LEU A 25 -29.75 9.52 -17.01
N ALA A 26 -30.06 9.53 -15.70
CA ALA A 26 -29.06 9.80 -14.70
C ALA A 26 -27.97 8.73 -14.90
N PRO A 27 -26.71 9.11 -15.17
CA PRO A 27 -25.66 8.14 -15.14
C PRO A 27 -25.66 7.55 -13.71
N LEU A 28 -25.99 6.28 -13.58
CA LEU A 28 -25.62 5.53 -12.39
C LEU A 28 -24.08 5.63 -12.36
N ALA A 29 -23.57 6.59 -11.61
CA ALA A 29 -22.19 6.55 -11.18
C ALA A 29 -22.06 5.22 -10.41
N ALA A 30 -21.58 4.19 -11.08
CA ALA A 30 -21.18 2.96 -10.45
C ALA A 30 -20.09 3.40 -9.44
N GLN A 31 -20.49 3.59 -8.20
CA GLN A 31 -19.53 3.67 -7.09
C GLN A 31 -18.81 2.34 -7.15
N ALA A 32 -17.56 2.37 -7.65
CA ALA A 32 -16.69 1.22 -7.56
C ALA A 32 -16.67 0.85 -6.08
N ALA A 33 -17.27 -0.29 -5.75
CA ALA A 33 -17.32 -0.76 -4.37
C ALA A 33 -15.88 -0.82 -3.88
N GLU A 34 -15.58 -0.07 -2.81
CA GLU A 34 -14.25 -0.09 -2.21
C GLU A 34 -13.94 -1.55 -1.85
N TRP A 35 -12.80 -2.02 -2.35
CA TRP A 35 -12.36 -3.38 -2.02
C TRP A 35 -12.07 -3.47 -0.52
N PRO A 36 -12.75 -4.37 0.22
CA PRO A 36 -12.65 -4.37 1.68
C PRO A 36 -11.24 -4.73 2.14
N ALA A 37 -10.68 -3.95 3.07
CA ALA A 37 -9.37 -4.24 3.65
C ALA A 37 -9.31 -5.66 4.26
N ALA A 38 -10.42 -6.17 4.80
CA ALA A 38 -10.51 -7.53 5.33
C ALA A 38 -10.12 -8.60 4.29
N GLU A 39 -10.48 -8.41 3.01
CA GLU A 39 -10.13 -9.35 1.95
C GLU A 39 -8.63 -9.30 1.63
N LEU A 40 -8.00 -8.12 1.62
CA LEU A 40 -6.55 -8.01 1.48
C LEU A 40 -5.84 -8.79 2.58
N PHE A 41 -6.19 -8.53 3.84
CA PHE A 41 -5.53 -9.17 4.98
C PHE A 41 -5.75 -10.68 5.00
N LYS A 42 -6.91 -11.17 4.54
CA LYS A 42 -7.17 -12.60 4.34
C LYS A 42 -6.25 -13.21 3.29
N LEU A 43 -6.02 -12.52 2.16
CA LEU A 43 -5.10 -12.98 1.12
C LEU A 43 -3.64 -12.99 1.62
N LEU A 44 -3.21 -11.95 2.32
CA LEU A 44 -1.87 -11.88 2.91
C LEU A 44 -1.67 -13.00 3.95
N ALA A 45 -2.64 -13.24 4.82
CA ALA A 45 -2.58 -14.29 5.84
C ALA A 45 -2.45 -15.72 5.28
N GLN A 46 -2.78 -15.96 4.02
CA GLN A 46 -2.58 -17.24 3.35
C GLN A 46 -1.12 -17.51 3.02
N GLN A 47 -0.29 -16.46 2.91
CA GLN A 47 1.13 -16.57 2.61
C GLN A 47 1.91 -16.93 3.88
N LYS A 48 2.23 -18.21 4.06
CA LYS A 48 2.95 -18.67 5.27
C LYS A 48 4.46 -18.52 5.15
N SER A 49 4.98 -18.45 3.94
CA SER A 49 6.39 -18.20 3.66
C SER A 49 6.57 -17.70 2.24
N GLY A 50 7.68 -17.04 1.99
CA GLY A 50 8.02 -16.57 0.65
C GLY A 50 9.48 -16.20 0.54
N ARG A 51 9.98 -16.23 -0.71
CA ARG A 51 11.29 -15.71 -1.09
C ARG A 51 11.12 -14.80 -2.29
N ALA A 52 11.88 -13.71 -2.29
CA ALA A 52 11.85 -12.72 -3.35
C ALA A 52 13.23 -12.10 -3.56
N SER A 53 13.49 -11.59 -4.75
CA SER A 53 14.56 -10.63 -4.99
C SER A 53 14.05 -9.22 -4.74
N TYR A 54 14.96 -8.31 -4.42
CA TYR A 54 14.62 -6.89 -4.29
C TYR A 54 15.66 -5.98 -4.94
N ILE A 55 15.21 -4.80 -5.35
CA ILE A 55 16.02 -3.63 -5.67
C ILE A 55 15.46 -2.48 -4.83
N GLU A 56 16.32 -1.84 -4.05
CA GLU A 56 15.96 -0.72 -3.19
C GLU A 56 16.75 0.53 -3.59
N LYS A 57 16.06 1.66 -3.67
CA LYS A 57 16.62 3.00 -3.85
C LYS A 57 16.31 3.83 -2.62
N LYS A 58 17.36 4.34 -1.97
CA LYS A 58 17.23 5.26 -0.84
C LYS A 58 17.65 6.66 -1.29
N TYR A 59 16.73 7.59 -1.17
CA TYR A 59 16.94 9.01 -1.45
C TYR A 59 17.22 9.71 -0.13
N ILE A 60 18.44 10.21 0.00
CA ILE A 60 18.97 10.88 1.21
C ILE A 60 19.24 12.31 0.83
N GLY A 61 18.65 13.27 1.56
CA GLY A 61 18.64 14.70 1.18
C GLY A 61 20.02 15.34 0.96
N ILE A 62 21.05 14.80 1.60
CA ILE A 62 22.44 15.28 1.43
C ILE A 62 23.19 14.65 0.24
N LEU A 63 22.56 13.73 -0.49
CA LEU A 63 23.17 13.02 -1.64
C LEU A 63 22.47 13.41 -2.94
N ASP A 64 23.25 13.69 -3.98
CA ASP A 64 22.72 14.01 -5.32
C ASP A 64 22.09 12.82 -6.04
N LYS A 65 22.41 11.59 -5.62
CA LYS A 65 21.92 10.35 -6.25
C LYS A 65 21.45 9.38 -5.18
N PRO A 66 20.44 8.57 -5.47
CA PRO A 66 19.99 7.54 -4.55
C PRO A 66 21.07 6.48 -4.31
N VAL A 67 21.08 5.96 -3.09
CA VAL A 67 21.86 4.77 -2.75
C VAL A 67 21.07 3.54 -3.19
N GLU A 68 21.63 2.79 -4.13
CA GLU A 68 21.00 1.56 -4.64
C GLU A 68 21.54 0.34 -3.92
N SER A 69 20.64 -0.57 -3.57
CA SER A 69 20.98 -1.88 -3.04
C SER A 69 20.11 -2.97 -3.65
N SER A 70 20.62 -4.19 -3.70
CA SER A 70 19.85 -5.34 -4.19
C SER A 70 20.24 -6.62 -3.48
N GLY A 71 19.32 -7.59 -3.50
CA GLY A 71 19.54 -8.86 -2.83
C GLY A 71 18.28 -9.70 -2.77
N THR A 72 18.13 -10.44 -1.68
CA THR A 72 17.01 -11.36 -1.47
C THR A 72 16.29 -11.07 -0.16
N LEU A 73 15.00 -11.36 -0.14
CA LEU A 73 14.14 -11.33 1.02
C LEU A 73 13.60 -12.74 1.28
N ALA A 74 13.42 -13.08 2.54
CA ALA A 74 12.67 -14.26 2.93
C ALA A 74 11.75 -13.91 4.10
N PHE A 75 10.58 -14.52 4.09
CA PHE A 75 9.57 -14.42 5.15
C PHE A 75 9.12 -15.82 5.55
N THR A 76 8.93 -16.04 6.83
CA THR A 76 8.26 -17.22 7.38
C THR A 76 7.39 -16.77 8.55
N ALA A 77 6.09 -16.97 8.39
CA ALA A 77 5.11 -16.61 9.40
C ALA A 77 5.39 -17.35 10.72
N PRO A 78 5.10 -16.75 11.87
CA PRO A 78 4.47 -15.42 11.96
C PRO A 78 5.48 -14.25 11.93
N ASP A 79 6.76 -14.46 12.21
CA ASP A 79 7.65 -13.40 12.68
C ASP A 79 9.11 -13.47 12.20
N LYS A 80 9.43 -14.41 11.28
CA LYS A 80 10.79 -14.52 10.74
C LYS A 80 10.92 -13.73 9.44
N LEU A 81 11.84 -12.77 9.45
CA LEU A 81 12.20 -11.99 8.26
C LEU A 81 13.72 -12.09 8.04
N GLU A 82 14.11 -12.22 6.79
CA GLU A 82 15.51 -12.11 6.37
C GLU A 82 15.61 -11.14 5.18
N LYS A 83 16.54 -10.20 5.29
CA LYS A 83 16.99 -9.36 4.17
C LYS A 83 18.47 -9.60 3.98
N ARG A 84 18.84 -10.16 2.85
CA ARG A 84 20.22 -10.39 2.44
C ARG A 84 20.56 -9.44 1.31
N THR A 85 21.31 -8.41 1.61
CA THR A 85 21.87 -7.50 0.62
C THR A 85 23.10 -8.14 -0.01
N LEU A 86 23.14 -8.13 -1.34
CA LEU A 86 24.27 -8.63 -2.14
C LEU A 86 25.10 -7.49 -2.70
N LYS A 87 24.44 -6.39 -3.07
CA LYS A 87 25.07 -5.18 -3.61
C LYS A 87 24.53 -3.95 -2.90
N PRO A 88 25.37 -2.89 -2.72
CA PRO A 88 26.77 -2.76 -3.09
C PRO A 88 27.72 -3.51 -2.14
N ARG A 89 27.29 -3.74 -0.88
CA ARG A 89 28.07 -4.44 0.16
C ARG A 89 27.23 -5.55 0.76
N PRO A 90 27.80 -6.76 0.95
CA PRO A 90 27.10 -7.84 1.60
C PRO A 90 26.67 -7.49 3.03
N GLU A 91 25.40 -7.69 3.31
CA GLU A 91 24.79 -7.52 4.63
C GLU A 91 23.69 -8.54 4.82
N LEU A 92 23.58 -9.10 6.00
CA LEU A 92 22.48 -9.95 6.42
C LEU A 92 21.76 -9.31 7.60
N LEU A 93 20.48 -9.05 7.43
CA LEU A 93 19.54 -8.74 8.51
C LEU A 93 18.64 -9.94 8.70
N ARG A 94 18.58 -10.47 9.92
CA ARG A 94 17.67 -11.55 10.29
C ARG A 94 16.90 -11.15 11.53
N LEU A 95 15.58 -11.23 11.43
CA LEU A 95 14.67 -10.99 12.52
C LEU A 95 13.97 -12.29 12.90
N GLU A 96 13.89 -12.56 14.18
CA GLU A 96 13.10 -13.66 14.76
C GLU A 96 12.53 -13.22 16.10
N GLY A 97 11.21 -13.07 16.18
CA GLY A 97 10.57 -12.41 17.32
C GLY A 97 11.13 -10.98 17.48
N ASP A 98 11.60 -10.64 18.67
CA ASP A 98 12.19 -9.33 18.96
C ASP A 98 13.71 -9.28 18.79
N LYS A 99 14.31 -10.35 18.27
CA LYS A 99 15.76 -10.43 18.08
C LYS A 99 16.14 -10.07 16.66
N LEU A 100 16.91 -8.99 16.51
CA LEU A 100 17.48 -8.56 15.25
C LEU A 100 18.97 -8.87 15.22
N TYR A 101 19.36 -9.73 14.30
CA TYR A 101 20.75 -10.06 13.99
C TYR A 101 21.18 -9.32 12.74
N ILE A 102 22.33 -8.64 12.81
CA ILE A 102 22.94 -7.88 11.71
C ILE A 102 24.36 -8.38 11.50
N GLU A 103 24.67 -8.79 10.30
CA GLU A 103 26.01 -9.18 9.87
C GLU A 103 26.42 -8.35 8.65
N GLN A 104 27.57 -7.67 8.76
CA GLN A 104 28.14 -6.86 7.69
C GLN A 104 29.59 -7.28 7.45
N ALA A 105 29.98 -7.34 6.18
CA ALA A 105 31.36 -7.69 5.83
C ALA A 105 32.36 -6.74 6.52
N GLY A 106 33.34 -7.34 7.21
CA GLY A 106 34.41 -6.62 7.93
C GLY A 106 34.01 -5.99 9.26
N LYS A 107 32.82 -6.30 9.80
CA LYS A 107 32.38 -5.85 11.12
C LYS A 107 31.99 -7.04 11.99
N ALA A 108 32.10 -6.87 13.31
CA ALA A 108 31.57 -7.85 14.25
C ALA A 108 30.04 -7.92 14.11
N PRO A 109 29.44 -9.14 14.17
CA PRO A 109 27.99 -9.27 14.17
C PRO A 109 27.35 -8.55 15.34
N LEU A 110 26.19 -7.92 15.10
CA LEU A 110 25.43 -7.20 16.10
C LEU A 110 24.12 -7.93 16.39
N ASN A 111 23.83 -8.11 17.66
CA ASN A 111 22.55 -8.65 18.12
C ASN A 111 21.83 -7.57 18.92
N LEU A 112 20.63 -7.21 18.47
CA LEU A 112 19.80 -6.20 19.09
C LEU A 112 18.48 -6.83 19.56
N ASN A 113 17.97 -6.31 20.67
CA ASN A 113 16.60 -6.58 21.08
C ASN A 113 15.74 -5.38 20.67
N LEU A 114 14.75 -5.59 19.81
CA LEU A 114 13.88 -4.52 19.30
C LEU A 114 13.11 -3.78 20.40
N SER A 115 12.86 -4.45 21.53
CA SER A 115 12.21 -3.80 22.67
C SER A 115 13.00 -2.61 23.25
N SER A 116 14.31 -2.56 22.98
CA SER A 116 15.18 -1.43 23.35
C SER A 116 15.18 -0.28 22.32
N TYR A 117 14.52 -0.47 21.17
CA TYR A 117 14.48 0.48 20.05
C TYR A 117 13.05 0.60 19.52
N PRO A 118 12.14 1.27 20.25
CA PRO A 118 10.71 1.29 19.94
C PRO A 118 10.37 1.78 18.51
N GLU A 119 11.16 2.72 17.97
CA GLU A 119 10.94 3.26 16.64
C GLU A 119 11.26 2.22 15.55
N VAL A 120 12.35 1.47 15.75
CA VAL A 120 12.74 0.37 14.86
C VAL A 120 11.75 -0.78 14.98
N ALA A 121 11.33 -1.10 16.19
CA ALA A 121 10.32 -2.13 16.46
C ALA A 121 9.02 -1.84 15.72
N ALA A 122 8.48 -0.62 15.84
CA ALA A 122 7.24 -0.24 15.20
C ALA A 122 7.31 -0.36 13.66
N PHE A 123 8.43 0.02 13.06
CA PHE A 123 8.67 -0.14 11.64
C PHE A 123 8.71 -1.61 11.23
N VAL A 124 9.49 -2.43 11.92
CA VAL A 124 9.61 -3.87 11.65
C VAL A 124 8.27 -4.57 11.83
N ASP A 125 7.53 -4.22 12.89
CA ASP A 125 6.22 -4.77 13.19
C ASP A 125 5.19 -4.45 12.13
N SER A 126 5.28 -3.27 11.50
CA SER A 126 4.38 -2.92 10.40
C SER A 126 4.54 -3.86 9.19
N ILE A 127 5.78 -4.20 8.83
CA ILE A 127 6.07 -5.13 7.74
C ILE A 127 5.63 -6.54 8.12
N ARG A 128 6.00 -6.98 9.32
CA ARG A 128 5.67 -8.32 9.85
C ARG A 128 4.15 -8.53 9.91
N ALA A 129 3.42 -7.57 10.50
CA ALA A 129 1.97 -7.62 10.59
C ALA A 129 1.29 -7.60 9.22
N THR A 130 1.81 -6.80 8.27
CA THR A 130 1.30 -6.80 6.89
C THR A 130 1.47 -8.17 6.25
N LEU A 131 2.67 -8.75 6.29
CA LEU A 131 2.96 -10.05 5.68
C LEU A 131 2.21 -11.20 6.36
N ALA A 132 1.97 -11.10 7.65
CA ALA A 132 1.17 -12.07 8.41
C ALA A 132 -0.35 -11.90 8.22
N GLY A 133 -0.80 -10.80 7.59
CA GLY A 133 -2.21 -10.47 7.45
C GLY A 133 -2.85 -10.03 8.77
N ASP A 134 -2.07 -9.56 9.73
CA ASP A 134 -2.56 -9.10 11.05
C ASP A 134 -2.97 -7.62 11.02
N ARG A 135 -4.19 -7.41 10.53
CA ARG A 135 -4.79 -6.07 10.49
C ARG A 135 -4.84 -5.40 11.86
N LYS A 136 -5.20 -6.16 12.91
CA LYS A 136 -5.33 -5.62 14.26
C LYS A 136 -4.02 -5.04 14.78
N ALA A 137 -2.91 -5.78 14.61
CA ALA A 137 -1.60 -5.30 15.01
C ALA A 137 -1.24 -3.98 14.32
N LEU A 138 -1.53 -3.85 13.01
CA LEU A 138 -1.33 -2.59 12.29
C LEU A 138 -2.20 -1.46 12.81
N GLU A 139 -3.48 -1.70 13.04
CA GLU A 139 -4.43 -0.69 13.51
C GLU A 139 -4.08 -0.15 14.90
N ASN A 140 -3.30 -0.85 15.71
CA ASN A 140 -2.81 -0.34 16.98
C ASN A 140 -1.91 0.90 16.81
N SER A 141 -1.05 0.90 15.81
CA SER A 141 -0.02 1.93 15.63
C SER A 141 -0.24 2.83 14.41
N TYR A 142 -1.06 2.41 13.45
CA TYR A 142 -1.27 3.10 12.18
C TYR A 142 -2.75 3.32 11.86
N GLN A 143 -3.04 4.43 11.22
CA GLN A 143 -4.25 4.59 10.43
C GLN A 143 -4.02 3.92 9.09
N LEU A 144 -4.95 3.04 8.68
CA LEU A 144 -4.88 2.29 7.44
C LEU A 144 -5.75 2.93 6.37
N ASN A 145 -5.21 3.06 5.16
CA ASN A 145 -5.98 3.46 3.99
C ASN A 145 -5.66 2.50 2.84
N LEU A 146 -6.67 1.78 2.35
CA LEU A 146 -6.54 0.83 1.25
C LEU A 146 -7.13 1.43 -0.01
N LEU A 147 -6.36 1.42 -1.10
CA LEU A 147 -6.75 1.88 -2.41
C LEU A 147 -6.67 0.74 -3.42
N GLY A 148 -7.52 0.76 -4.43
CA GLY A 148 -7.47 -0.15 -5.56
C GLY A 148 -8.34 -1.40 -5.40
N SER A 149 -7.89 -2.51 -5.95
CA SER A 149 -8.58 -3.80 -6.01
C SER A 149 -7.60 -4.95 -5.78
N ALA A 150 -8.11 -6.19 -5.71
CA ALA A 150 -7.26 -7.37 -5.54
C ALA A 150 -6.12 -7.48 -6.57
N ASP A 151 -6.33 -7.01 -7.80
CA ASP A 151 -5.32 -7.10 -8.86
C ASP A 151 -4.27 -5.98 -8.84
N LYS A 152 -4.58 -4.87 -8.15
CA LYS A 152 -3.66 -3.75 -7.96
C LYS A 152 -4.10 -2.95 -6.75
N TRP A 153 -3.45 -3.16 -5.63
CA TRP A 153 -3.76 -2.49 -4.37
C TRP A 153 -2.58 -1.70 -3.83
N GLN A 154 -2.91 -0.69 -3.03
CA GLN A 154 -1.96 0.05 -2.22
C GLN A 154 -2.53 0.22 -0.81
N LEU A 155 -1.80 -0.26 0.18
CA LEU A 155 -2.08 -0.07 1.60
C LEU A 155 -1.16 1.03 2.13
N ILE A 156 -1.75 2.13 2.59
CA ILE A 156 -1.04 3.27 3.18
C ILE A 156 -1.19 3.18 4.70
N LEU A 157 -0.07 3.24 5.39
CA LEU A 157 0.03 3.24 6.84
C LEU A 157 0.49 4.63 7.30
N LEU A 158 -0.34 5.33 8.06
CA LEU A 158 -0.01 6.63 8.64
C LEU A 158 0.15 6.45 10.16
N PRO A 159 1.32 6.80 10.74
CA PRO A 159 1.54 6.69 12.17
C PRO A 159 0.50 7.46 12.98
N LYS A 160 -0.03 6.84 14.04
CA LYS A 160 -1.01 7.47 14.95
C LYS A 160 -0.36 8.30 16.06
N TYR A 161 0.87 7.97 16.42
CA TYR A 161 1.55 8.57 17.56
C TYR A 161 2.59 9.60 17.12
N THR A 162 2.64 10.73 17.78
CA THR A 162 3.56 11.84 17.48
C THR A 162 5.03 11.41 17.54
N SER A 163 5.41 10.55 18.49
CA SER A 163 6.77 10.01 18.58
C SER A 163 7.20 9.23 17.33
N MET A 164 6.27 8.49 16.74
CA MET A 164 6.51 7.74 15.52
C MET A 164 6.48 8.65 14.28
N SER A 165 5.52 9.58 14.19
CA SER A 165 5.40 10.50 13.05
C SER A 165 6.54 11.55 13.00
N ALA A 166 7.24 11.76 14.12
CA ALA A 166 8.47 12.55 14.15
C ALA A 166 9.65 11.89 13.38
N ILE A 167 9.56 10.61 13.09
CA ILE A 167 10.60 9.85 12.37
C ILE A 167 10.06 9.36 11.02
N LEU A 168 8.89 8.75 11.02
CA LEU A 168 8.27 8.12 9.85
C LEU A 168 6.93 8.79 9.55
N THR A 169 6.80 9.38 8.37
CA THR A 169 5.54 10.05 7.98
C THR A 169 4.56 9.10 7.30
N ARG A 170 5.07 8.11 6.56
CA ARG A 170 4.22 7.19 5.78
C ARG A 170 4.97 5.91 5.43
N ILE A 171 4.24 4.79 5.44
CA ILE A 171 4.61 3.55 4.72
C ILE A 171 3.54 3.33 3.64
N ALA A 172 3.94 3.03 2.41
CA ALA A 172 3.03 2.58 1.37
C ALA A 172 3.49 1.21 0.88
N ILE A 173 2.57 0.24 0.91
CA ILE A 173 2.81 -1.14 0.49
C ILE A 173 1.86 -1.41 -0.66
N SER A 174 2.40 -1.86 -1.78
CA SER A 174 1.60 -2.14 -2.98
C SER A 174 1.82 -3.57 -3.44
N GLY A 175 0.79 -4.12 -4.10
CA GLY A 175 0.88 -5.47 -4.57
C GLY A 175 -0.32 -5.92 -5.42
N ARG A 176 -0.37 -7.22 -5.60
CA ARG A 176 -1.41 -7.91 -6.35
C ARG A 176 -1.81 -9.18 -5.59
N GLN A 177 -3.12 -9.41 -5.43
CA GLN A 177 -3.63 -10.54 -4.65
C GLN A 177 -2.96 -10.57 -3.24
N GLY A 178 -2.42 -11.67 -2.79
CA GLY A 178 -1.65 -11.78 -1.53
C GLY A 178 -0.15 -11.51 -1.67
N GLU A 179 0.33 -10.95 -2.80
CA GLU A 179 1.75 -10.72 -3.05
C GLU A 179 2.12 -9.25 -2.94
N VAL A 180 3.09 -8.94 -2.07
CA VAL A 180 3.69 -7.60 -1.96
C VAL A 180 4.72 -7.43 -3.08
N GLN A 181 4.61 -6.32 -3.84
CA GLN A 181 5.49 -6.03 -4.97
C GLN A 181 6.32 -4.75 -4.78
N ARG A 182 5.90 -3.88 -3.89
CA ARG A 182 6.60 -2.61 -3.63
C ARG A 182 6.36 -2.15 -2.20
N ILE A 183 7.39 -1.63 -1.58
CA ILE A 183 7.34 -0.98 -0.28
C ILE A 183 8.03 0.38 -0.39
N GLU A 184 7.39 1.41 0.09
CA GLU A 184 7.90 2.77 0.14
C GLU A 184 7.86 3.29 1.57
N PHE A 185 8.90 4.00 1.98
CA PHE A 185 8.98 4.68 3.26
C PHE A 185 9.26 6.15 3.03
N ALA A 186 8.56 7.01 3.75
CA ALA A 186 8.84 8.43 3.80
C ALA A 186 9.14 8.83 5.25
N LEU A 187 10.29 9.43 5.47
CA LEU A 187 10.76 9.89 6.77
C LEU A 187 10.42 11.36 6.99
N ALA A 188 10.45 11.81 8.23
CA ALA A 188 10.09 13.17 8.60
C ALA A 188 11.15 14.22 8.18
N ASP A 189 12.40 13.80 8.00
CA ASP A 189 13.49 14.63 7.50
C ASP A 189 13.51 14.82 5.98
N GLY A 190 12.56 14.18 5.27
CA GLY A 190 12.45 14.22 3.81
C GLY A 190 13.14 13.06 3.10
N ASP A 191 13.91 12.24 3.80
CA ASP A 191 14.49 11.03 3.25
C ASP A 191 13.37 10.03 2.91
N HIS A 192 13.57 9.24 1.90
CA HIS A 192 12.61 8.20 1.52
C HIS A 192 13.30 7.02 0.85
N SER A 193 12.64 5.88 0.85
CA SER A 193 13.09 4.72 0.11
C SER A 193 11.97 4.05 -0.67
N GLU A 194 12.34 3.41 -1.75
CA GLU A 194 11.50 2.59 -2.60
C GLU A 194 12.15 1.24 -2.80
N MET A 195 11.44 0.18 -2.46
CA MET A 195 11.88 -1.19 -2.68
C MET A 195 10.93 -1.89 -3.63
N LEU A 196 11.43 -2.32 -4.78
CA LEU A 196 10.74 -3.18 -5.72
C LEU A 196 11.05 -4.64 -5.38
N ILE A 197 10.01 -5.45 -5.30
CA ILE A 197 10.07 -6.85 -4.88
C ILE A 197 9.55 -7.72 -6.02
N SER A 198 10.35 -8.71 -6.40
CA SER A 198 10.02 -9.67 -7.45
C SER A 198 10.12 -11.08 -6.88
N LYS A 199 9.02 -11.83 -6.98
CA LYS A 199 8.98 -13.23 -6.53
C LYS A 199 10.05 -14.03 -7.28
N VAL A 200 10.85 -14.78 -6.53
CA VAL A 200 11.75 -15.77 -7.13
C VAL A 200 10.89 -17.00 -7.42
N GLY A 201 10.86 -17.44 -8.65
CA GLY A 201 10.16 -18.68 -9.02
C GLY A 201 10.64 -19.87 -8.19
N PRO A 202 9.84 -20.95 -8.13
CA PRO A 202 10.17 -22.16 -7.42
C PRO A 202 11.44 -22.80 -7.97
#